data_311a6eb6aab1c740c290f51e247bcd79
#
_entry.id   311a6eb6aab1c740c290f51e247bcd79
#
_cell.length_a   1.000
_cell.length_b   1.000
_cell.length_c   1.000
_cell.angle_alpha   90.00
_cell.angle_beta   90.00
_cell.angle_gamma   90.00
#
_symmetry.space_group_name_H-M   'P 1'
#
loop_
_entity.id
_entity.type
_entity.pdbx_description
1 polymer ?
#
loop_
_entity_poly.entity_id
_entity_poly.type
_entity_poly.pdbx_seq_one_letter_code
_entity_poly.pdbx_strand_id
1 'polypeptide(L)'
;AKSLSTFLDEWINECYDQLEEMFVKLEDQKIADAVLTVFKTRHDLDIFRKKALYIYIREMTDCDTPKLTKVVTVLKEDFKMKYQHLYDLGYLHNKIE
;
A
#
# COMPACT_ATOMS: atom_id res chain seq x y z
N ALA A 1 2.37 21.71 -4.95
CA ALA A 1 2.66 20.30 -5.20
C ALA A 1 2.64 19.52 -3.90
N LYS A 2 2.20 18.28 -3.95
CA LYS A 2 2.12 17.41 -2.78
C LYS A 2 3.47 16.78 -2.47
N SER A 3 3.78 16.63 -1.17
CA SER A 3 4.89 15.79 -0.76
C SER A 3 4.54 14.32 -0.93
N LEU A 4 5.55 13.47 -1.00
CA LEU A 4 5.35 12.01 -1.06
C LEU A 4 4.60 11.50 0.17
N SER A 5 4.92 12.04 1.35
CA SER A 5 4.27 11.65 2.61
C SER A 5 2.77 11.98 2.59
N THR A 6 2.41 13.18 2.14
CA THR A 6 1.01 13.58 2.01
C THR A 6 0.27 12.69 1.02
N PHE A 7 0.89 12.42 -0.12
CA PHE A 7 0.32 11.55 -1.13
C PHE A 7 0.09 10.14 -0.58
N LEU A 8 1.06 9.60 0.14
CA LEU A 8 0.96 8.27 0.74
C LEU A 8 -0.21 8.18 1.71
N ASP A 9 -0.37 9.18 2.58
CA ASP A 9 -1.47 9.21 3.54
C ASP A 9 -2.84 9.27 2.84
N GLU A 10 -2.97 10.10 1.82
CA GLU A 10 -4.20 10.18 1.03
C GLU A 10 -4.50 8.87 0.31
N TRP A 11 -3.48 8.25 -0.27
CA TRP A 11 -3.63 6.97 -0.96
C TRP A 11 -4.07 5.87 -0.01
N ILE A 12 -3.50 5.80 1.19
CA ILE A 12 -3.90 4.82 2.21
C ILE A 12 -5.38 4.97 2.55
N ASN A 13 -5.84 6.21 2.77
CA ASN A 13 -7.25 6.46 3.07
C ASN A 13 -8.16 6.06 1.92
N GLU A 14 -7.79 6.34 0.68
CA GLU A 14 -8.55 5.89 -0.50
C GLU A 14 -8.62 4.36 -0.57
N CYS A 15 -7.51 3.68 -0.30
CA CYS A 15 -7.48 2.21 -0.30
C CYS A 15 -8.40 1.62 0.76
N TYR A 16 -8.47 2.20 1.97
CA TYR A 16 -9.41 1.75 2.97
C TYR A 16 -10.86 1.86 2.48
N ASP A 17 -11.19 2.94 1.82
CA ASP A 17 -12.53 3.15 1.28
C ASP A 17 -12.87 2.20 0.13
N GLN A 18 -11.85 1.72 -0.59
CA GLN A 18 -12.01 0.90 -1.79
C GLN A 18 -11.66 -0.57 -1.59
N LEU A 19 -11.41 -1.01 -0.35
CA LEU A 19 -10.97 -2.39 -0.09
C LEU A 19 -11.89 -3.44 -0.68
N GLU A 20 -13.20 -3.26 -0.54
CA GLU A 20 -14.18 -4.21 -1.05
C GLU A 20 -14.19 -4.28 -2.58
N GLU A 21 -13.87 -3.18 -3.24
CA GLU A 21 -13.80 -3.13 -4.70
C GLU A 21 -12.48 -3.71 -5.22
N MET A 22 -11.38 -3.46 -4.50
CA MET A 22 -10.06 -3.92 -4.89
C MET A 22 -9.87 -5.43 -4.66
N PHE A 23 -10.49 -5.95 -3.60
CA PHE A 23 -10.34 -7.35 -3.19
C PHE A 23 -11.71 -7.98 -2.95
N VAL A 24 -12.01 -8.99 -3.75
CA VAL A 24 -13.32 -9.68 -3.69
C VAL A 24 -13.39 -10.58 -2.44
N LYS A 25 -12.29 -11.24 -2.10
CA LYS A 25 -12.25 -12.16 -0.96
C LYS A 25 -12.05 -11.42 0.34
N LEU A 26 -12.84 -11.77 1.35
CA LEU A 26 -12.72 -11.18 2.68
C LEU A 26 -11.32 -11.38 3.28
N GLU A 27 -10.73 -12.54 3.06
CA GLU A 27 -9.36 -12.82 3.51
C GLU A 27 -8.36 -11.85 2.91
N ASP A 28 -8.45 -11.57 1.62
CA ASP A 28 -7.57 -10.62 0.94
C ASP A 28 -7.79 -9.19 1.46
N GLN A 29 -9.03 -8.81 1.76
CA GLN A 29 -9.35 -7.52 2.37
C GLN A 29 -8.68 -7.35 3.73
N LYS A 30 -8.69 -8.40 4.54
CA LYS A 30 -8.04 -8.39 5.87
C LYS A 30 -6.53 -8.24 5.76
N ILE A 31 -5.93 -8.92 4.81
CA ILE A 31 -4.48 -8.82 4.55
C ILE A 31 -4.15 -7.40 4.09
N ALA A 32 -4.93 -6.85 3.17
CA ALA A 32 -4.73 -5.50 2.66
C ALA A 32 -4.89 -4.45 3.76
N ASP A 33 -5.87 -4.60 4.64
CA ASP A 33 -6.07 -3.73 5.79
C ASP A 33 -4.82 -3.74 6.70
N ALA A 34 -4.27 -4.91 6.97
CA ALA A 34 -3.05 -5.05 7.77
C ALA A 34 -1.85 -4.36 7.10
N VAL A 35 -1.69 -4.54 5.79
CA VAL A 35 -0.61 -3.88 5.03
C VAL A 35 -0.76 -2.36 5.09
N LEU A 36 -1.95 -1.84 4.87
CA LEU A 36 -2.20 -0.40 4.93
C LEU A 36 -1.99 0.15 6.33
N THR A 37 -2.33 -0.61 7.36
CA THR A 37 -2.09 -0.21 8.75
C THR A 37 -0.59 -0.09 9.04
N VAL A 38 0.21 -1.01 8.55
CA VAL A 38 1.67 -0.91 8.69
C VAL A 38 2.19 0.34 7.97
N PHE A 39 1.72 0.62 6.77
CA PHE A 39 2.12 1.81 6.03
C PHE A 39 1.71 3.10 6.76
N LYS A 40 0.55 3.12 7.36
CA LYS A 40 0.05 4.28 8.10
C LYS A 40 0.84 4.56 9.36
N THR A 41 1.28 3.53 10.06
CA THR A 41 1.96 3.67 11.35
C THR A 41 3.46 3.84 11.23
N ARG A 42 4.04 3.58 10.05
CA ARG A 42 5.48 3.65 9.83
C ARG A 42 5.81 4.64 8.73
N HIS A 43 6.38 5.75 9.15
CA HIS A 43 6.75 6.85 8.25
C HIS A 43 8.15 6.70 7.66
N ASP A 44 8.92 5.69 8.07
CA ASP A 44 10.25 5.47 7.53
C ASP A 44 10.19 4.60 6.27
N LEU A 45 11.21 4.74 5.42
CA LEU A 45 11.28 4.04 4.14
C LEU A 45 11.48 2.53 4.29
N ASP A 46 11.80 2.07 5.48
CA ASP A 46 12.05 0.65 5.75
C ASP A 46 10.80 -0.20 5.62
N ILE A 47 9.60 0.41 5.68
CA ILE A 47 8.34 -0.31 5.43
C ILE A 47 8.28 -0.93 4.04
N PHE A 48 8.98 -0.35 3.07
CA PHE A 48 9.03 -0.89 1.71
C PHE A 48 10.02 -2.04 1.56
N ARG A 49 10.80 -2.32 2.59
CA ARG A 49 11.64 -3.52 2.61
C ARG A 49 10.75 -4.73 2.79
N LYS A 50 10.75 -5.56 1.76
CA LYS A 50 9.91 -6.74 1.66
C LYS A 50 9.98 -7.65 2.89
N LYS A 51 11.17 -7.85 3.43
CA LYS A 51 11.39 -8.68 4.62
C LYS A 51 10.70 -8.15 5.87
N ALA A 52 10.88 -6.87 6.17
CA ALA A 52 10.28 -6.24 7.35
C ALA A 52 8.76 -6.22 7.25
N LEU A 53 8.24 -5.84 6.08
CA LEU A 53 6.81 -5.83 5.83
C LEU A 53 6.19 -7.21 6.04
N TYR A 54 6.80 -8.26 5.50
CA TYR A 54 6.28 -9.60 5.60
C TYR A 54 6.28 -10.12 7.04
N ILE A 55 7.29 -9.79 7.84
CA ILE A 55 7.33 -10.16 9.24
C ILE A 55 6.16 -9.52 9.99
N TYR A 56 5.94 -8.22 9.83
CA TYR A 56 4.86 -7.51 10.51
C TYR A 56 3.48 -8.05 10.11
N ILE A 57 3.26 -8.27 8.83
CA ILE A 57 1.96 -8.74 8.35
C ILE A 57 1.68 -10.16 8.84
N ARG A 58 2.67 -11.03 8.86
CA ARG A 58 2.51 -12.38 9.38
C ARG A 58 2.19 -12.40 10.88
N GLU A 59 2.70 -11.45 11.64
CA GLU A 59 2.36 -11.31 13.05
C GLU A 59 0.93 -10.79 13.25
N MET A 60 0.45 -9.95 12.35
CA MET A 60 -0.90 -9.38 12.42
C MET A 60 -1.96 -10.29 11.83
N THR A 61 -1.61 -11.08 10.83
CA THR A 61 -2.52 -11.98 10.13
C THR A 61 -1.82 -13.34 9.97
N ASP A 62 -2.55 -14.40 10.05
CA ASP A 62 -2.01 -15.76 9.90
C ASP A 62 -1.96 -16.18 8.43
N CYS A 63 -1.59 -15.28 7.53
CA CYS A 63 -1.57 -15.54 6.10
C CYS A 63 -0.26 -16.14 5.63
N ASP A 64 -0.31 -16.90 4.54
CA ASP A 64 0.88 -17.44 3.90
C ASP A 64 1.53 -16.42 2.96
N THR A 65 2.78 -16.67 2.60
CA THR A 65 3.56 -15.77 1.74
C THR A 65 2.93 -15.54 0.36
N PRO A 66 2.41 -16.55 -0.35
CA PRO A 66 1.77 -16.33 -1.65
C PRO A 66 0.58 -15.37 -1.60
N LYS A 67 -0.27 -15.50 -0.60
CA LYS A 67 -1.42 -14.60 -0.42
C LYS A 67 -0.99 -13.17 -0.12
N LEU A 68 -0.01 -13.02 0.76
CA LEU A 68 0.54 -11.72 1.08
C LEU A 68 1.17 -11.06 -0.14
N THR A 69 1.94 -11.80 -0.91
CA THR A 69 2.57 -11.30 -2.14
C THR A 69 1.53 -10.82 -3.15
N LYS A 70 0.45 -11.58 -3.32
CA LYS A 70 -0.65 -11.18 -4.21
C LYS A 70 -1.27 -9.84 -3.80
N VAL A 71 -1.59 -9.69 -2.52
CA VAL A 71 -2.20 -8.47 -2.00
C VAL A 71 -1.25 -7.28 -2.11
N VAL A 72 0.00 -7.47 -1.73
CA VAL A 72 1.02 -6.41 -1.82
C VAL A 72 1.22 -5.98 -3.28
N THR A 73 1.22 -6.92 -4.22
CA THR A 73 1.37 -6.60 -5.64
C THR A 73 0.21 -5.73 -6.14
N VAL A 74 -1.02 -6.06 -5.78
CA VAL A 74 -2.19 -5.26 -6.17
C VAL A 74 -2.10 -3.84 -5.61
N LEU A 75 -1.78 -3.70 -4.34
CA LEU A 75 -1.64 -2.39 -3.70
C LEU A 75 -0.51 -1.57 -4.32
N LYS A 76 0.61 -2.21 -4.59
CA LYS A 76 1.79 -1.56 -5.17
C LYS A 76 1.53 -1.06 -6.59
N GLU A 77 0.83 -1.84 -7.40
CA GLU A 77 0.46 -1.43 -8.76
C GLU A 77 -0.52 -0.27 -8.74
N ASP A 78 -1.51 -0.28 -7.85
CA ASP A 78 -2.44 0.81 -7.68
C ASP A 78 -1.71 2.09 -7.27
N PHE A 79 -0.80 2.00 -6.30
CA PHE A 79 0.00 3.12 -5.86
C PHE A 79 0.83 3.72 -7.01
N LYS A 80 1.52 2.88 -7.77
CA LYS A 80 2.35 3.32 -8.89
C LYS A 80 1.53 4.02 -9.97
N MET A 81 0.38 3.48 -10.30
CA MET A 81 -0.51 4.06 -11.31
C MET A 81 -0.98 5.45 -10.90
N LYS A 82 -1.45 5.60 -9.68
CA LYS A 82 -1.94 6.88 -9.16
C LYS A 82 -0.82 7.90 -8.99
N TYR A 83 0.33 7.44 -8.53
CA TYR A 83 1.51 8.30 -8.40
C TYR A 83 1.95 8.83 -9.76
N GLN A 84 2.06 7.96 -10.77
CA GLN A 84 2.46 8.36 -12.11
C GLN A 84 1.48 9.36 -12.72
N HIS A 85 0.19 9.15 -12.51
CA HIS A 85 -0.84 10.05 -12.98
C HIS A 85 -0.66 11.46 -12.40
N LEU A 86 -0.47 11.57 -11.09
CA LEU A 86 -0.27 12.86 -10.44
C LEU A 86 1.06 13.51 -10.83
N TYR A 87 2.09 12.71 -11.02
CA TYR A 87 3.37 13.22 -11.51
C TYR A 87 3.22 13.83 -12.91
N ASP A 88 2.52 13.15 -13.81
CA ASP A 88 2.29 13.63 -15.17
C ASP A 88 1.46 14.91 -15.20
N LEU A 89 0.56 15.10 -14.23
CA LEU A 89 -0.23 16.31 -14.08
C LEU A 89 0.53 17.45 -13.37
N GLY A 90 1.75 17.22 -12.90
CA GLY A 90 2.56 18.20 -12.23
C GLY A 90 2.27 18.40 -10.75
N TYR A 91 1.51 17.51 -10.12
CA TYR A 91 1.17 17.62 -8.70
C TYR A 91 2.23 17.04 -7.76
N LEU A 92 3.17 16.27 -8.28
CA LEU A 92 4.25 15.64 -7.51
C LEU A 92 5.61 16.05 -8.09
N HIS A 93 6.59 16.26 -7.21
CA HIS A 93 7.90 16.77 -7.61
C HIS A 93 8.82 15.70 -8.20
N ASN A 94 8.76 14.47 -7.68
CA ASN A 94 9.71 13.42 -8.03
C ASN A 94 8.99 12.18 -8.51
N LYS A 95 9.53 11.57 -9.57
CA LYS A 95 9.03 10.30 -10.07
C LYS A 95 9.56 9.15 -9.21
N ILE A 96 8.68 8.23 -8.85
CA ILE A 96 9.10 6.98 -8.20
C ILE A 96 9.60 6.02 -9.27
N GLU A 97 10.79 5.51 -9.06
CA GLU A 97 11.38 4.48 -9.92
C GLU A 97 10.93 3.08 -9.52
#